data_704d36e0de2c933b6a36f820829aee34
#
_entry.id   704d36e0de2c933b6a36f820829aee34
#
_cell.length_a   1.000
_cell.length_b   1.000
_cell.length_c   1.000
_cell.angle_alpha   90.00
_cell.angle_beta   90.00
_cell.angle_gamma   90.00
#
_symmetry.space_group_name_H-M   'P 1'
#
loop_
_entity.id
_entity.type
_entity.pdbx_description
1 polymer ?
#
loop_
_entity_poly.entity_id
_entity_poly.type
_entity_poly.pdbx_seq_one_letter_code
_entity_poly.pdbx_strand_id
1 'polypeptide(L)'
;MAENKCEACGQVFASKELLMEHAKMHMGKVKMGLGARNMIISSIIGGIIGGILMLMVLMAGAAGMGLSATTFALVMGMGLGASMGSAVMVGVLGHFIVSVVAGATFGAIVSYVKPLKLKDGQRSLILGLVFGVVLYLVFFLPMAVTVFASVMMNLMGAKAAMILPDVLIIGVLGHLLYGLALGATAFYVSRKL
;
A
#
# COMPACT_ATOMS: atom_id res chain seq x y z
N MET A 1 36.59 40.86 0.71
CA MET A 1 36.65 39.60 1.49
C MET A 1 35.44 38.80 1.09
N ALA A 2 35.61 37.59 0.60
CA ALA A 2 34.47 36.76 0.25
C ALA A 2 33.73 36.37 1.54
N GLU A 3 32.49 36.79 1.67
CA GLU A 3 31.65 36.39 2.81
C GLU A 3 31.38 34.88 2.75
N ASN A 4 31.73 34.16 3.85
CA ASN A 4 31.41 32.74 4.02
C ASN A 4 29.90 32.58 4.34
N LYS A 5 29.05 32.85 3.34
CA LYS A 5 27.60 32.85 3.46
C LYS A 5 27.03 31.53 2.93
N CYS A 6 26.13 30.92 3.70
CA CYS A 6 25.40 29.71 3.25
C CYS A 6 24.33 30.11 2.24
N GLU A 7 24.40 29.59 1.01
CA GLU A 7 23.42 29.86 -0.06
C GLU A 7 22.02 29.31 0.28
N ALA A 8 21.93 28.25 1.10
CA ALA A 8 20.67 27.61 1.43
C ALA A 8 19.85 28.33 2.52
N CYS A 9 20.49 29.04 3.46
CA CYS A 9 19.78 29.71 4.57
C CYS A 9 20.24 31.16 4.80
N GLY A 10 21.26 31.64 4.06
CA GLY A 10 21.75 33.03 4.16
C GLY A 10 22.65 33.29 5.36
N GLN A 11 22.92 32.33 6.23
CA GLN A 11 23.75 32.52 7.44
C GLN A 11 25.22 32.71 7.06
N VAL A 12 25.88 33.67 7.73
CA VAL A 12 27.30 34.01 7.53
C VAL A 12 28.14 33.34 8.63
N PHE A 13 29.29 32.78 8.23
CA PHE A 13 30.19 32.03 9.11
C PHE A 13 31.55 32.67 9.19
N ALA A 14 32.20 32.55 10.35
CA ALA A 14 33.50 33.12 10.63
C ALA A 14 34.64 32.47 9.81
N SER A 15 34.44 31.19 9.38
CA SER A 15 35.41 30.47 8.57
C SER A 15 34.73 29.59 7.51
N LYS A 16 35.52 29.20 6.49
CA LYS A 16 35.07 28.30 5.43
C LYS A 16 34.80 26.88 5.94
N GLU A 17 35.52 26.45 6.97
CA GLU A 17 35.33 25.14 7.62
C GLU A 17 33.96 25.05 8.28
N LEU A 18 33.56 26.11 9.04
CA LEU A 18 32.24 26.18 9.68
C LEU A 18 31.12 26.25 8.65
N LEU A 19 31.33 26.96 7.54
CA LEU A 19 30.39 26.98 6.42
C LEU A 19 30.22 25.58 5.80
N MET A 20 31.34 24.84 5.59
CA MET A 20 31.27 23.48 5.03
C MET A 20 30.59 22.50 5.98
N GLU A 21 30.83 22.59 7.28
CA GLU A 21 30.15 21.77 8.28
C GLU A 21 28.66 22.05 8.32
N HIS A 22 28.27 23.32 8.29
CA HIS A 22 26.88 23.76 8.19
C HIS A 22 26.22 23.28 6.87
N ALA A 23 26.92 23.37 5.74
CA ALA A 23 26.42 22.92 4.45
C ALA A 23 26.14 21.39 4.43
N LYS A 24 26.91 20.59 5.17
CA LYS A 24 26.66 19.15 5.36
C LYS A 24 25.28 18.87 6.00
N MET A 25 24.83 19.74 6.92
CA MET A 25 23.50 19.63 7.54
C MET A 25 22.37 19.86 6.53
N HIS A 26 22.54 20.81 5.60
CA HIS A 26 21.57 21.03 4.52
C HIS A 26 21.55 19.87 3.53
N MET A 27 22.73 19.37 3.13
CA MET A 27 22.82 18.21 2.24
C MET A 27 22.23 16.95 2.88
N GLY A 28 22.37 16.76 4.19
CA GLY A 28 21.73 15.68 4.94
C GLY A 28 20.20 15.76 4.91
N LYS A 29 19.63 16.95 5.06
CA LYS A 29 18.17 17.19 4.96
C LYS A 29 17.64 16.93 3.55
N VAL A 30 18.37 17.40 2.52
CA VAL A 30 18.00 17.17 1.10
C VAL A 30 18.03 15.68 0.77
N LYS A 31 19.08 14.95 1.20
CA LYS A 31 19.17 13.48 1.00
C LYS A 31 18.06 12.72 1.72
N MET A 32 17.66 13.15 2.93
CA MET A 32 16.52 12.55 3.63
C MET A 32 15.20 12.78 2.89
N GLY A 33 14.99 13.99 2.35
CA GLY A 33 13.79 14.30 1.56
C GLY A 33 13.67 13.47 0.28
N LEU A 34 14.79 13.32 -0.46
CA LEU A 34 14.86 12.48 -1.67
C LEU A 34 14.62 11.01 -1.33
N GLY A 35 15.24 10.50 -0.26
CA GLY A 35 15.05 9.11 0.17
C GLY A 35 13.60 8.80 0.56
N ALA A 36 12.91 9.72 1.23
CA ALA A 36 11.50 9.56 1.57
C ALA A 36 10.61 9.56 0.32
N ARG A 37 10.85 10.49 -0.62
CA ARG A 37 10.13 10.54 -1.90
C ARG A 37 10.29 9.25 -2.68
N ASN A 38 11.51 8.76 -2.85
CA ASN A 38 11.80 7.52 -3.57
C ASN A 38 11.13 6.32 -2.90
N MET A 39 11.12 6.27 -1.56
CA MET A 39 10.44 5.23 -0.81
C MET A 39 8.92 5.26 -1.03
N ILE A 40 8.28 6.43 -1.01
CA ILE A 40 6.85 6.56 -1.27
C ILE A 40 6.52 6.14 -2.70
N ILE A 41 7.27 6.60 -3.70
CA ILE A 41 7.07 6.22 -5.11
C ILE A 41 7.22 4.70 -5.29
N SER A 42 8.28 4.11 -4.73
CA SER A 42 8.51 2.66 -4.79
C SER A 42 7.40 1.87 -4.13
N SER A 43 6.86 2.39 -3.03
CA SER A 43 5.74 1.76 -2.32
C SER A 43 4.42 1.91 -3.07
N ILE A 44 4.19 3.00 -3.79
CA ILE A 44 3.04 3.14 -4.71
C ILE A 44 3.12 2.08 -5.81
N ILE A 45 4.29 1.92 -6.44
CA ILE A 45 4.53 0.87 -7.44
C ILE A 45 4.27 -0.51 -6.83
N GLY A 46 4.77 -0.75 -5.62
CA GLY A 46 4.53 -1.97 -4.85
C GLY A 46 3.05 -2.20 -4.54
N GLY A 47 2.32 -1.14 -4.22
CA GLY A 47 0.87 -1.19 -4.01
C GLY A 47 0.11 -1.60 -5.28
N ILE A 48 0.50 -1.09 -6.45
CA ILE A 48 -0.09 -1.49 -7.74
C ILE A 48 0.20 -2.95 -8.03
N ILE A 49 1.47 -3.39 -7.92
CA ILE A 49 1.87 -4.79 -8.16
C ILE A 49 1.15 -5.72 -7.18
N GLY A 50 1.16 -5.38 -5.88
CA GLY A 50 0.45 -6.13 -4.84
C GLY A 50 -1.05 -6.18 -5.08
N GLY A 51 -1.65 -5.09 -5.54
CA GLY A 51 -3.06 -5.01 -5.92
C GLY A 51 -3.41 -5.94 -7.09
N ILE A 52 -2.56 -6.01 -8.12
CA ILE A 52 -2.73 -6.96 -9.22
C ILE A 52 -2.69 -8.40 -8.71
N LEU A 53 -1.67 -8.76 -7.93
CA LEU A 53 -1.52 -10.11 -7.39
C LEU A 53 -2.68 -10.48 -6.45
N MET A 54 -3.10 -9.57 -5.59
CA MET A 54 -4.27 -9.76 -4.74
C MET A 54 -5.55 -9.99 -5.56
N LEU A 55 -5.77 -9.17 -6.60
CA LEU A 55 -6.93 -9.33 -7.48
C LEU A 55 -6.93 -10.72 -8.16
N MET A 56 -5.78 -11.20 -8.60
CA MET A 56 -5.64 -12.55 -9.17
C MET A 56 -6.02 -13.64 -8.15
N VAL A 57 -5.59 -13.52 -6.89
CA VAL A 57 -5.98 -14.45 -5.80
C VAL A 57 -7.48 -14.41 -5.57
N LEU A 58 -8.08 -13.22 -5.53
CA LEU A 58 -9.53 -13.06 -5.34
C LEU A 58 -10.32 -13.66 -6.50
N MET A 59 -9.87 -13.44 -7.75
CA MET A 59 -10.50 -14.03 -8.94
C MET A 59 -10.40 -15.55 -8.95
N ALA A 60 -9.22 -16.10 -8.65
CA ALA A 60 -9.01 -17.55 -8.55
C ALA A 60 -9.86 -18.17 -7.41
N GLY A 61 -9.91 -17.49 -6.27
CA GLY A 61 -10.74 -17.89 -5.14
C GLY A 61 -12.23 -17.90 -5.47
N ALA A 62 -12.73 -16.87 -6.15
CA ALA A 62 -14.12 -16.84 -6.61
C ALA A 62 -14.42 -18.02 -7.54
N ALA A 63 -13.57 -18.30 -8.52
CA ALA A 63 -13.70 -19.43 -9.42
C ALA A 63 -13.69 -20.78 -8.66
N GLY A 64 -12.80 -20.93 -7.67
CA GLY A 64 -12.74 -22.12 -6.82
C GLY A 64 -14.02 -22.37 -5.99
N MET A 65 -14.75 -21.31 -5.66
CA MET A 65 -16.08 -21.39 -5.00
C MET A 65 -17.24 -21.60 -5.99
N GLY A 66 -16.95 -21.80 -7.28
CA GLY A 66 -17.99 -21.91 -8.33
C GLY A 66 -18.71 -20.59 -8.61
N LEU A 67 -18.06 -19.47 -8.36
CA LEU A 67 -18.56 -18.12 -8.66
C LEU A 67 -17.87 -17.55 -9.91
N SER A 68 -18.45 -16.48 -10.47
CA SER A 68 -17.74 -15.70 -11.49
C SER A 68 -16.43 -15.13 -10.93
N ALA A 69 -15.36 -15.16 -11.71
CA ALA A 69 -14.09 -14.54 -11.34
C ALA A 69 -14.23 -13.04 -10.99
N THR A 70 -15.21 -12.36 -11.55
CA THR A 70 -15.48 -10.95 -11.27
C THR A 70 -16.33 -10.68 -10.02
N THR A 71 -16.76 -11.74 -9.29
CA THR A 71 -17.69 -11.59 -8.16
C THR A 71 -17.17 -10.65 -7.08
N PHE A 72 -15.88 -10.69 -6.72
CA PHE A 72 -15.34 -9.77 -5.72
C PHE A 72 -15.38 -8.31 -6.19
N ALA A 73 -15.03 -8.06 -7.45
CA ALA A 73 -15.12 -6.72 -8.03
C ALA A 73 -16.58 -6.25 -8.10
N LEU A 74 -17.51 -7.12 -8.50
CA LEU A 74 -18.94 -6.83 -8.51
C LEU A 74 -19.45 -6.42 -7.11
N VAL A 75 -19.15 -7.23 -6.10
CA VAL A 75 -19.58 -7.00 -4.71
C VAL A 75 -18.96 -5.71 -4.17
N MET A 76 -17.68 -5.46 -4.43
CA MET A 76 -17.01 -4.22 -4.04
C MET A 76 -17.65 -2.99 -4.70
N GLY A 77 -17.91 -3.05 -6.00
CA GLY A 77 -18.52 -1.94 -6.72
C GLY A 77 -19.95 -1.65 -6.26
N MET A 78 -20.75 -2.69 -6.01
CA MET A 78 -22.10 -2.53 -5.45
C MET A 78 -22.03 -1.97 -4.02
N GLY A 79 -21.06 -2.41 -3.21
CA GLY A 79 -20.80 -1.85 -1.88
C GLY A 79 -20.41 -0.38 -1.91
N LEU A 80 -19.83 0.10 -3.01
CA LEU A 80 -19.54 1.51 -3.28
C LEU A 80 -20.74 2.27 -3.90
N GLY A 81 -21.90 1.63 -4.04
CA GLY A 81 -23.12 2.23 -4.56
C GLY A 81 -23.28 2.17 -6.08
N ALA A 82 -22.43 1.40 -6.79
CA ALA A 82 -22.58 1.26 -8.24
C ALA A 82 -23.78 0.37 -8.62
N SER A 83 -24.41 0.67 -9.77
CA SER A 83 -25.41 -0.21 -10.36
C SER A 83 -24.79 -1.52 -10.86
N MET A 84 -25.59 -2.57 -10.99
CA MET A 84 -25.15 -3.90 -11.46
C MET A 84 -24.31 -3.81 -12.75
N GLY A 85 -24.69 -2.99 -13.72
CA GLY A 85 -24.01 -2.87 -15.00
C GLY A 85 -22.62 -2.20 -14.93
N SER A 86 -22.35 -1.38 -13.91
CA SER A 86 -21.09 -0.67 -13.73
C SER A 86 -20.25 -1.22 -12.57
N ALA A 87 -20.82 -2.08 -11.73
CA ALA A 87 -20.22 -2.48 -10.46
C ALA A 87 -18.85 -3.15 -10.61
N VAL A 88 -18.66 -4.02 -11.60
CA VAL A 88 -17.34 -4.67 -11.80
C VAL A 88 -16.26 -3.63 -12.09
N MET A 89 -16.53 -2.66 -12.96
CA MET A 89 -15.58 -1.61 -13.30
C MET A 89 -15.29 -0.71 -12.09
N VAL A 90 -16.33 -0.28 -11.38
CA VAL A 90 -16.18 0.55 -10.16
C VAL A 90 -15.42 -0.20 -9.08
N GLY A 91 -15.68 -1.49 -8.91
CA GLY A 91 -14.97 -2.32 -7.94
C GLY A 91 -13.50 -2.50 -8.26
N VAL A 92 -13.15 -2.76 -9.53
CA VAL A 92 -11.73 -2.85 -9.96
C VAL A 92 -11.03 -1.51 -9.76
N LEU A 93 -11.63 -0.40 -10.18
CA LEU A 93 -11.05 0.94 -9.98
C LEU A 93 -10.89 1.27 -8.50
N GLY A 94 -11.90 1.00 -7.67
CA GLY A 94 -11.85 1.19 -6.23
C GLY A 94 -10.73 0.37 -5.59
N HIS A 95 -10.58 -0.89 -6.00
CA HIS A 95 -9.50 -1.77 -5.52
C HIS A 95 -8.12 -1.17 -5.81
N PHE A 96 -7.88 -0.67 -7.03
CA PHE A 96 -6.59 -0.06 -7.37
C PHE A 96 -6.36 1.28 -6.66
N ILE A 97 -7.38 2.11 -6.48
CA ILE A 97 -7.28 3.36 -5.71
C ILE A 97 -6.84 3.03 -4.27
N VAL A 98 -7.51 2.09 -3.62
CA VAL A 98 -7.16 1.66 -2.26
C VAL A 98 -5.73 1.07 -2.22
N SER A 99 -5.34 0.28 -3.22
CA SER A 99 -4.00 -0.30 -3.32
C SER A 99 -2.90 0.75 -3.43
N VAL A 100 -3.12 1.81 -4.23
CA VAL A 100 -2.19 2.95 -4.36
C VAL A 100 -2.10 3.74 -3.06
N VAL A 101 -3.25 4.05 -2.43
CA VAL A 101 -3.29 4.78 -1.16
C VAL A 101 -2.59 3.99 -0.06
N ALA A 102 -2.84 2.69 0.04
CA ALA A 102 -2.19 1.81 1.01
C ALA A 102 -0.67 1.73 0.76
N GLY A 103 -0.23 1.64 -0.50
CA GLY A 103 1.19 1.69 -0.87
C GLY A 103 1.84 3.01 -0.46
N ALA A 104 1.20 4.14 -0.75
CA ALA A 104 1.69 5.47 -0.36
C ALA A 104 1.78 5.61 1.18
N THR A 105 0.77 5.11 1.90
CA THR A 105 0.73 5.10 3.36
C THR A 105 1.87 4.28 3.95
N PHE A 106 2.11 3.06 3.44
CA PHE A 106 3.24 2.23 3.84
C PHE A 106 4.56 2.97 3.63
N GLY A 107 4.77 3.53 2.42
CA GLY A 107 5.97 4.29 2.09
C GLY A 107 6.20 5.48 3.01
N ALA A 108 5.15 6.21 3.37
CA ALA A 108 5.22 7.31 4.33
C ALA A 108 5.61 6.80 5.74
N ILE A 109 4.94 5.76 6.24
CA ILE A 109 5.21 5.18 7.56
C ILE A 109 6.69 4.76 7.66
N VAL A 110 7.20 3.95 6.72
CA VAL A 110 8.58 3.45 6.77
C VAL A 110 9.64 4.53 6.50
N SER A 111 9.24 5.67 5.91
CA SER A 111 10.13 6.81 5.69
C SER A 111 10.29 7.67 6.93
N TYR A 112 9.18 7.95 7.62
CA TYR A 112 9.16 8.95 8.71
C TYR A 112 9.23 8.31 10.10
N VAL A 113 8.79 7.06 10.28
CA VAL A 113 8.84 6.37 11.57
C VAL A 113 10.19 5.65 11.73
N LYS A 114 11.10 6.25 12.49
CA LYS A 114 12.50 5.80 12.65
C LYS A 114 12.66 4.29 12.91
N PRO A 115 11.90 3.64 13.86
CA PRO A 115 12.04 2.22 14.11
C PRO A 115 11.56 1.32 12.96
N LEU A 116 10.77 1.83 12.01
CA LEU A 116 10.21 1.07 10.88
C LEU A 116 10.99 1.24 9.57
N LYS A 117 12.11 1.94 9.57
CA LYS A 117 12.94 2.12 8.37
C LYS A 117 13.39 0.78 7.79
N LEU A 118 13.28 0.66 6.47
CA LEU A 118 13.72 -0.51 5.72
C LEU A 118 15.24 -0.55 5.62
N LYS A 119 15.89 -1.35 6.48
CA LYS A 119 17.35 -1.50 6.52
C LYS A 119 17.85 -2.57 5.56
N ASP A 120 17.11 -3.66 5.45
CA ASP A 120 17.40 -4.84 4.64
C ASP A 120 16.13 -5.46 4.04
N GLY A 121 16.31 -6.40 3.12
CA GLY A 121 15.20 -7.04 2.41
C GLY A 121 14.30 -7.88 3.31
N GLN A 122 14.87 -8.61 4.28
CA GLN A 122 14.09 -9.45 5.19
C GLN A 122 13.16 -8.59 6.05
N ARG A 123 13.68 -7.52 6.64
CA ARG A 123 12.87 -6.56 7.41
C ARG A 123 11.77 -5.94 6.57
N SER A 124 12.06 -5.62 5.31
CA SER A 124 11.08 -5.05 4.39
C SER A 124 9.94 -6.02 4.13
N LEU A 125 10.23 -7.29 3.90
CA LEU A 125 9.22 -8.34 3.72
C LEU A 125 8.36 -8.52 4.98
N ILE A 126 8.99 -8.55 6.16
CA ILE A 126 8.26 -8.68 7.44
C ILE A 126 7.34 -7.47 7.66
N LEU A 127 7.84 -6.24 7.47
CA LEU A 127 7.02 -5.03 7.63
C LEU A 127 5.90 -4.97 6.60
N GLY A 128 6.15 -5.38 5.36
CA GLY A 128 5.11 -5.52 4.34
C GLY A 128 4.04 -6.52 4.74
N LEU A 129 4.42 -7.72 5.21
CA LEU A 129 3.48 -8.73 5.71
C LEU A 129 2.64 -8.20 6.88
N VAL A 130 3.27 -7.60 7.89
CA VAL A 130 2.56 -7.00 9.04
C VAL A 130 1.57 -5.94 8.56
N PHE A 131 1.98 -5.10 7.61
CA PHE A 131 1.09 -4.09 7.04
C PHE A 131 -0.09 -4.72 6.29
N GLY A 132 0.14 -5.80 5.52
CA GLY A 132 -0.93 -6.57 4.87
C GLY A 132 -1.92 -7.15 5.88
N VAL A 133 -1.45 -7.72 7.00
CA VAL A 133 -2.31 -8.20 8.10
C VAL A 133 -3.12 -7.05 8.71
N VAL A 134 -2.50 -5.90 8.94
CA VAL A 134 -3.20 -4.72 9.46
C VAL A 134 -4.29 -4.26 8.51
N LEU A 135 -4.02 -4.19 7.21
CA LEU A 135 -5.02 -3.84 6.19
C LEU A 135 -6.19 -4.84 6.18
N TYR A 136 -5.89 -6.14 6.30
CA TYR A 136 -6.91 -7.17 6.41
C TYR A 136 -7.81 -6.95 7.62
N LEU A 137 -7.22 -6.82 8.81
CA LEU A 137 -7.97 -6.73 10.07
C LEU A 137 -8.74 -5.42 10.21
N VAL A 138 -8.17 -4.30 9.77
CA VAL A 138 -8.74 -2.97 10.02
C VAL A 138 -9.71 -2.56 8.91
N PHE A 139 -9.48 -2.97 7.67
CA PHE A 139 -10.30 -2.53 6.53
C PHE A 139 -11.09 -3.67 5.92
N PHE A 140 -10.43 -4.76 5.51
CA PHE A 140 -11.11 -5.83 4.78
C PHE A 140 -12.09 -6.59 5.66
N LEU A 141 -11.69 -7.05 6.84
CA LEU A 141 -12.53 -7.88 7.70
C LEU A 141 -13.84 -7.16 8.11
N PRO A 142 -13.82 -5.91 8.61
CA PRO A 142 -15.06 -5.19 8.90
C PRO A 142 -15.93 -5.02 7.65
N MET A 143 -15.33 -4.65 6.51
CA MET A 143 -16.06 -4.47 5.27
C MET A 143 -16.64 -5.79 4.73
N ALA A 144 -15.92 -6.90 4.87
CA ALA A 144 -16.38 -8.21 4.43
C ALA A 144 -17.59 -8.71 5.23
N VAL A 145 -17.59 -8.52 6.55
CA VAL A 145 -18.69 -9.01 7.42
C VAL A 145 -19.90 -8.06 7.48
N THR A 146 -19.77 -6.85 6.98
CA THR A 146 -20.86 -5.87 6.94
C THR A 146 -21.34 -5.64 5.50
N VAL A 147 -20.60 -4.85 4.74
CA VAL A 147 -20.99 -4.41 3.40
C VAL A 147 -21.03 -5.59 2.42
N PHE A 148 -19.94 -6.36 2.33
CA PHE A 148 -19.88 -7.48 1.36
C PHE A 148 -20.86 -8.57 1.70
N ALA A 149 -20.98 -8.95 2.98
CA ALA A 149 -21.96 -9.94 3.42
C ALA A 149 -23.38 -9.50 3.04
N SER A 150 -23.75 -8.23 3.27
CA SER A 150 -25.05 -7.69 2.90
C SER A 150 -25.30 -7.73 1.38
N VAL A 151 -24.33 -7.27 0.58
CA VAL A 151 -24.45 -7.32 -0.89
C VAL A 151 -24.55 -8.77 -1.38
N MET A 152 -23.74 -9.67 -0.86
CA MET A 152 -23.78 -11.09 -1.23
C MET A 152 -25.10 -11.77 -0.84
N MET A 153 -25.64 -11.45 0.34
CA MET A 153 -26.97 -11.93 0.76
C MET A 153 -28.06 -11.48 -0.21
N ASN A 154 -28.02 -10.23 -0.67
CA ASN A 154 -28.97 -9.73 -1.66
C ASN A 154 -28.83 -10.39 -3.04
N LEU A 155 -27.62 -10.78 -3.43
CA LEU A 155 -27.34 -11.40 -4.73
C LEU A 155 -27.58 -12.92 -4.74
N MET A 156 -27.31 -13.62 -3.65
CA MET A 156 -27.21 -15.09 -3.60
C MET A 156 -28.06 -15.74 -2.51
N GLY A 157 -28.72 -14.94 -1.66
CA GLY A 157 -29.50 -15.45 -0.54
C GLY A 157 -28.65 -16.25 0.46
N ALA A 158 -29.18 -17.35 0.97
CA ALA A 158 -28.52 -18.18 2.00
C ALA A 158 -27.14 -18.73 1.57
N LYS A 159 -26.87 -18.88 0.26
CA LYS A 159 -25.56 -19.31 -0.22
C LYS A 159 -24.44 -18.37 0.21
N ALA A 160 -24.72 -17.07 0.37
CA ALA A 160 -23.74 -16.09 0.83
C ALA A 160 -23.15 -16.45 2.21
N ALA A 161 -23.98 -16.88 3.16
CA ALA A 161 -23.52 -17.29 4.49
C ALA A 161 -22.61 -18.52 4.45
N MET A 162 -22.84 -19.45 3.51
CA MET A 162 -22.04 -20.67 3.37
C MET A 162 -20.63 -20.39 2.83
N ILE A 163 -20.48 -19.39 1.95
CA ILE A 163 -19.19 -19.08 1.31
C ILE A 163 -18.41 -17.98 2.05
N LEU A 164 -19.01 -17.28 3.01
CA LEU A 164 -18.36 -16.21 3.75
C LEU A 164 -17.03 -16.63 4.42
N PRO A 165 -16.92 -17.82 5.07
CA PRO A 165 -15.65 -18.29 5.61
C PRO A 165 -14.54 -18.39 4.55
N ASP A 166 -14.86 -18.92 3.37
CA ASP A 166 -13.89 -19.04 2.26
C ASP A 166 -13.46 -17.65 1.75
N VAL A 167 -14.40 -16.69 1.67
CA VAL A 167 -14.10 -15.29 1.34
C VAL A 167 -13.11 -14.69 2.32
N LEU A 168 -13.26 -14.94 3.62
CA LEU A 168 -12.34 -14.44 4.64
C LEU A 168 -10.96 -15.07 4.52
N ILE A 169 -10.87 -16.38 4.26
CA ILE A 169 -9.58 -17.08 4.05
C ILE A 169 -8.86 -16.54 2.81
N ILE A 170 -9.56 -16.42 1.69
CA ILE A 170 -9.01 -15.88 0.45
C ILE A 170 -8.59 -14.42 0.65
N GLY A 171 -9.34 -13.66 1.43
CA GLY A 171 -8.99 -12.29 1.84
C GLY A 171 -7.66 -12.23 2.61
N VAL A 172 -7.43 -13.13 3.57
CA VAL A 172 -6.14 -13.24 4.28
C VAL A 172 -5.00 -13.50 3.30
N LEU A 173 -5.14 -14.52 2.44
CA LEU A 173 -4.12 -14.89 1.46
C LEU A 173 -3.80 -13.73 0.51
N GLY A 174 -4.82 -13.03 0.03
CA GLY A 174 -4.66 -11.86 -0.82
C GLY A 174 -3.88 -10.74 -0.15
N HIS A 175 -4.19 -10.42 1.13
CA HIS A 175 -3.52 -9.36 1.88
C HIS A 175 -2.08 -9.74 2.26
N LEU A 176 -1.80 -11.00 2.56
CA LEU A 176 -0.43 -11.47 2.79
C LEU A 176 0.41 -11.34 1.52
N LEU A 177 -0.12 -11.75 0.37
CA LEU A 177 0.57 -11.62 -0.91
C LEU A 177 0.77 -10.15 -1.30
N TYR A 178 -0.26 -9.30 -1.08
CA TYR A 178 -0.16 -7.86 -1.25
C TYR A 178 0.99 -7.28 -0.41
N GLY A 179 1.03 -7.62 0.88
CA GLY A 179 2.06 -7.13 1.80
C GLY A 179 3.47 -7.57 1.41
N LEU A 180 3.65 -8.83 1.00
CA LEU A 180 4.93 -9.35 0.48
C LEU A 180 5.40 -8.56 -0.74
N ALA A 181 4.53 -8.40 -1.73
CA ALA A 181 4.84 -7.67 -2.97
C ALA A 181 5.17 -6.20 -2.67
N LEU A 182 4.40 -5.55 -1.80
CA LEU A 182 4.63 -4.19 -1.36
C LEU A 182 6.00 -4.03 -0.68
N GLY A 183 6.30 -4.87 0.32
CA GLY A 183 7.57 -4.82 1.04
C GLY A 183 8.77 -5.09 0.12
N ALA A 184 8.70 -6.11 -0.73
CA ALA A 184 9.75 -6.42 -1.70
C ALA A 184 10.01 -5.23 -2.63
N THR A 185 8.95 -4.73 -3.28
CA THR A 185 9.06 -3.64 -4.26
C THR A 185 9.57 -2.35 -3.61
N ALA A 186 9.03 -1.98 -2.44
CA ALA A 186 9.47 -0.80 -1.70
C ALA A 186 10.98 -0.82 -1.45
N PHE A 187 11.54 -1.98 -1.07
CA PHE A 187 12.95 -2.12 -0.79
C PHE A 187 13.82 -2.10 -2.06
N TYR A 188 13.48 -2.93 -3.05
CA TYR A 188 14.33 -3.10 -4.23
C TYR A 188 14.27 -1.89 -5.18
N VAL A 189 13.09 -1.30 -5.38
CA VAL A 189 12.92 -0.17 -6.29
C VAL A 189 13.47 1.14 -5.70
N SER A 190 13.27 1.38 -4.39
CA SER A 190 13.77 2.61 -3.75
C SER A 190 15.30 2.76 -3.79
N ARG A 191 16.03 1.67 -3.98
CA ARG A 191 17.49 1.66 -4.13
C ARG A 191 17.97 1.98 -5.55
N LYS A 192 17.06 1.91 -6.52
CA LYS A 192 17.36 2.19 -7.93
C LYS A 192 16.94 3.60 -8.38
N LEU A 193 16.08 4.26 -7.59
CA LEU A 193 15.65 5.65 -7.77
C LEU A 193 16.59 6.63 -7.05
#